data_052be699738c088d2274a8200b4f69f2
#
_entry.id   052be699738c088d2274a8200b4f69f2
#
_cell.length_a   1.000
_cell.length_b   1.000
_cell.length_c   1.000
_cell.angle_alpha   90.00
_cell.angle_beta   90.00
_cell.angle_gamma   90.00
#
_symmetry.space_group_name_H-M   'P 1'
#
loop_
_entity.id
_entity.type
_entity.pdbx_description
1 polymer ?
#
loop_
_entity_poly.entity_id
_entity_poly.type
_entity_poly.pdbx_seq_one_letter_code
_entity_poly.pdbx_strand_id
1 'polypeptide(L)'
;MARIELARRDFWSFCKLMAPDFYREDRPYLKTLCRRLQAFCESDRKVLVVNMPPRHGKSRTAVLLSQWLFGRDPSEQIMTGSYNETLSTTFARAVRDGIAEERFDPSRIVFSDIFPQTRIKYGEASAGKWALEGQYASYLATSPGGTATGFGARKLILDDLIKKAEEAFNEGALDKQWQWFTDTMLSRTETGYKIVIIMTRWATGDLAGRALEHWPDAELITMKALQDDGTMLCDAVLTREDYEDKVRTMSEEIASANYQQQPIDLKGRLYSSFKTYTDIPRDEHGNPLFTHIRSYTDTADTGADYLCSIIYGEYAHEAYVLDIYYTKASMEITEPETARRLLAHGVNLAKIESNNGGRGFARNVQEQLRRLGSNRCRVEWFHQSENKVARILTGSTWVQDHIYYPVNWRDRWPEYAKAMLHYQKEGKNAHDDAPDATTGVAEQFTRKGGVSVW
;
A
#
# COMPACT_ATOMS: atom_id res chain seq x y z
N MET A 1 12.51 -21.19 -39.54
CA MET A 1 13.92 -21.10 -39.10
C MET A 1 14.26 -19.70 -38.53
N ALA A 2 14.10 -18.59 -39.27
CA ALA A 2 14.47 -17.26 -38.78
C ALA A 2 13.84 -16.84 -37.43
N ARG A 3 12.56 -17.18 -37.18
CA ARG A 3 11.87 -16.89 -35.91
C ARG A 3 12.45 -17.64 -34.72
N ILE A 4 12.87 -18.88 -34.92
CA ILE A 4 13.50 -19.73 -33.89
C ILE A 4 14.89 -19.15 -33.55
N GLU A 5 15.68 -18.82 -34.57
CA GLU A 5 17.01 -18.23 -34.34
C GLU A 5 16.94 -16.88 -33.63
N LEU A 6 15.93 -16.07 -33.96
CA LEU A 6 15.69 -14.84 -33.24
C LEU A 6 15.34 -15.09 -31.77
N ALA A 7 14.49 -16.08 -31.48
CA ALA A 7 14.08 -16.42 -30.11
C ALA A 7 15.25 -16.91 -29.22
N ARG A 8 16.28 -17.49 -29.84
CA ARG A 8 17.51 -17.86 -29.08
C ARG A 8 18.26 -16.64 -28.54
N ARG A 9 18.18 -15.51 -29.22
CA ARG A 9 18.96 -14.29 -28.92
C ARG A 9 18.13 -13.18 -28.28
N ASP A 10 16.82 -13.16 -28.52
CA ASP A 10 15.92 -12.11 -28.07
C ASP A 10 14.83 -12.70 -27.17
N PHE A 11 14.83 -12.30 -25.90
CA PHE A 11 13.91 -12.84 -24.89
C PHE A 11 12.43 -12.54 -25.20
N TRP A 12 12.12 -11.34 -25.75
CA TRP A 12 10.76 -11.04 -26.18
C TRP A 12 10.27 -11.97 -27.28
N SER A 13 11.12 -12.25 -28.26
CA SER A 13 10.79 -13.21 -29.33
C SER A 13 10.63 -14.63 -28.82
N PHE A 14 11.41 -15.05 -27.82
CA PHE A 14 11.22 -16.31 -27.13
C PHE A 14 9.86 -16.36 -26.44
N CYS A 15 9.51 -15.34 -25.64
CA CYS A 15 8.22 -15.27 -24.95
C CYS A 15 7.02 -15.35 -25.92
N LYS A 16 7.12 -14.66 -27.07
CA LYS A 16 6.07 -14.72 -28.11
C LYS A 16 5.90 -16.10 -28.75
N LEU A 17 6.95 -16.89 -28.83
CA LEU A 17 6.85 -18.26 -29.36
C LEU A 17 6.32 -19.23 -28.31
N MET A 18 6.76 -19.11 -27.06
CA MET A 18 6.36 -20.00 -25.97
C MET A 18 4.94 -19.73 -25.45
N ALA A 19 4.48 -18.48 -25.53
CA ALA A 19 3.17 -18.08 -25.00
C ALA A 19 2.52 -16.98 -25.85
N PRO A 20 2.15 -17.28 -27.12
CA PRO A 20 1.64 -16.30 -28.07
C PRO A 20 0.28 -15.69 -27.68
N ASP A 21 -0.48 -16.36 -26.85
CA ASP A 21 -1.74 -15.91 -26.27
C ASP A 21 -1.53 -14.74 -25.30
N PHE A 22 -0.39 -14.68 -24.67
CA PHE A 22 -0.10 -13.71 -23.64
C PHE A 22 0.87 -12.60 -24.08
N TYR A 23 1.98 -12.95 -24.75
CA TYR A 23 2.99 -11.99 -25.22
C TYR A 23 2.65 -11.48 -26.61
N ARG A 24 1.70 -10.54 -26.66
CA ARG A 24 1.15 -9.94 -27.88
C ARG A 24 1.67 -8.52 -28.07
N GLU A 25 1.66 -8.04 -29.31
CA GLU A 25 2.13 -6.67 -29.64
C GLU A 25 1.26 -5.57 -29.04
N ASP A 26 -0.01 -5.87 -28.73
CA ASP A 26 -0.95 -4.98 -28.03
C ASP A 26 -0.70 -4.90 -26.51
N ARG A 27 0.37 -5.55 -26.00
CA ARG A 27 0.83 -5.48 -24.61
C ARG A 27 2.26 -4.92 -24.55
N PRO A 28 2.48 -3.65 -24.89
CA PRO A 28 3.83 -3.07 -25.02
C PRO A 28 4.62 -3.08 -23.72
N TYR A 29 3.96 -3.07 -22.58
CA TYR A 29 4.61 -3.17 -21.27
C TYR A 29 5.36 -4.49 -21.08
N LEU A 30 4.86 -5.62 -21.60
CA LEU A 30 5.55 -6.91 -21.57
C LEU A 30 6.80 -6.92 -22.44
N LYS A 31 6.73 -6.27 -23.60
CA LYS A 31 7.88 -6.10 -24.49
C LYS A 31 8.98 -5.27 -23.80
N THR A 32 8.59 -4.20 -23.13
CA THR A 32 9.51 -3.36 -22.33
C THR A 32 10.12 -4.18 -21.19
N LEU A 33 9.31 -4.95 -20.44
CA LEU A 33 9.77 -5.82 -19.36
C LEU A 33 10.79 -6.86 -19.87
N CYS A 34 10.47 -7.58 -20.94
CA CYS A 34 11.37 -8.59 -21.50
C CYS A 34 12.71 -7.99 -21.95
N ARG A 35 12.69 -6.84 -22.62
CA ARG A 35 13.92 -6.15 -23.05
C ARG A 35 14.77 -5.70 -21.88
N ARG A 36 14.15 -5.13 -20.84
CA ARG A 36 14.86 -4.68 -19.63
C ARG A 36 15.47 -5.87 -18.88
N LEU A 37 14.73 -6.98 -18.73
CA LEU A 37 15.23 -8.22 -18.12
C LEU A 37 16.42 -8.79 -18.88
N GLN A 38 16.34 -8.85 -20.22
CA GLN A 38 17.47 -9.29 -21.03
C GLN A 38 18.68 -8.38 -20.89
N ALA A 39 18.51 -7.07 -21.04
CA ALA A 39 19.58 -6.09 -20.91
C ALA A 39 20.26 -6.18 -19.52
N PHE A 40 19.46 -6.37 -18.45
CA PHE A 40 20.01 -6.61 -17.12
C PHE A 40 20.84 -7.91 -17.04
N CYS A 41 20.35 -9.01 -17.59
CA CYS A 41 21.10 -10.27 -17.61
C CYS A 41 22.45 -10.15 -18.35
N GLU A 42 22.54 -9.28 -19.35
CA GLU A 42 23.71 -9.02 -20.17
C GLU A 42 24.62 -7.87 -19.63
N SER A 43 24.18 -7.10 -18.63
CA SER A 43 24.91 -5.99 -18.03
C SER A 43 25.85 -6.46 -16.90
N ASP A 44 26.63 -5.53 -16.34
CA ASP A 44 27.45 -5.77 -15.14
C ASP A 44 26.71 -5.52 -13.83
N ARG A 45 25.46 -5.05 -13.87
CA ARG A 45 24.63 -4.79 -12.69
C ARG A 45 24.27 -6.09 -11.97
N LYS A 46 24.26 -6.03 -10.63
CA LYS A 46 24.01 -7.21 -9.78
C LYS A 46 22.55 -7.39 -9.40
N VAL A 47 21.79 -6.30 -9.26
CA VAL A 47 20.42 -6.35 -8.73
C VAL A 47 19.47 -5.60 -9.65
N LEU A 48 18.34 -6.24 -9.95
CA LEU A 48 17.20 -5.66 -10.63
C LEU A 48 15.96 -5.86 -9.77
N VAL A 49 15.24 -4.78 -9.51
CA VAL A 49 13.93 -4.79 -8.84
C VAL A 49 12.86 -4.45 -9.86
N VAL A 50 11.85 -5.31 -9.96
CA VAL A 50 10.69 -5.13 -10.84
C VAL A 50 9.42 -5.08 -10.01
N ASN A 51 8.79 -3.92 -9.96
CA ASN A 51 7.54 -3.70 -9.26
C ASN A 51 6.39 -3.56 -10.26
N MET A 52 5.39 -4.45 -10.15
CA MET A 52 4.26 -4.50 -11.08
C MET A 52 2.96 -4.86 -10.37
N PRO A 53 1.80 -4.42 -10.89
CA PRO A 53 0.50 -4.76 -10.32
C PRO A 53 0.21 -6.27 -10.40
N PRO A 54 -0.73 -6.77 -9.58
CA PRO A 54 -1.20 -8.16 -9.67
C PRO A 54 -1.72 -8.49 -11.07
N ARG A 55 -1.57 -9.77 -11.49
CA ARG A 55 -2.12 -10.35 -12.75
C ARG A 55 -1.49 -9.83 -14.05
N HIS A 56 -0.51 -8.95 -14.02
CA HIS A 56 0.16 -8.41 -15.21
C HIS A 56 1.34 -9.26 -15.72
N GLY A 57 1.45 -10.52 -15.30
CA GLY A 57 2.37 -11.49 -15.89
C GLY A 57 3.75 -11.60 -15.25
N LYS A 58 3.96 -11.07 -14.05
CA LYS A 58 5.23 -11.17 -13.30
C LYS A 58 5.81 -12.57 -13.26
N SER A 59 5.13 -13.47 -12.56
CA SER A 59 5.60 -14.85 -12.35
C SER A 59 5.75 -15.60 -13.67
N ARG A 60 4.84 -15.40 -14.64
CA ARG A 60 4.94 -16.03 -15.98
C ARG A 60 6.20 -15.57 -16.71
N THR A 61 6.54 -14.28 -16.63
CA THR A 61 7.76 -13.74 -17.25
C THR A 61 9.01 -14.27 -16.56
N ALA A 62 9.00 -14.40 -15.22
CA ALA A 62 10.13 -14.95 -14.47
C ALA A 62 10.35 -16.46 -14.78
N VAL A 63 9.27 -17.25 -14.97
CA VAL A 63 9.35 -18.65 -15.43
C VAL A 63 10.01 -18.72 -16.81
N LEU A 64 9.52 -17.95 -17.78
CA LEU A 64 10.07 -17.92 -19.14
C LEU A 64 11.52 -17.39 -19.17
N LEU A 65 11.88 -16.43 -18.30
CA LEU A 65 13.26 -15.97 -18.16
C LEU A 65 14.17 -17.12 -17.71
N SER A 66 13.75 -17.90 -16.70
CA SER A 66 14.52 -19.05 -16.24
C SER A 66 14.72 -20.09 -17.36
N GLN A 67 13.69 -20.38 -18.13
CA GLN A 67 13.78 -21.30 -19.29
C GLN A 67 14.75 -20.75 -20.34
N TRP A 68 14.62 -19.47 -20.70
CA TRP A 68 15.47 -18.84 -21.71
C TRP A 68 16.95 -18.81 -21.31
N LEU A 69 17.23 -18.52 -20.01
CA LEU A 69 18.60 -18.56 -19.48
C LEU A 69 19.22 -19.95 -19.58
N PHE A 70 18.48 -21.01 -19.22
CA PHE A 70 18.92 -22.38 -19.38
C PHE A 70 19.11 -22.79 -20.85
N GLY A 71 18.26 -22.29 -21.73
CA GLY A 71 18.41 -22.52 -23.16
C GLY A 71 19.68 -21.89 -23.74
N ARG A 72 20.07 -20.73 -23.24
CA ARG A 72 21.30 -20.03 -23.66
C ARG A 72 22.57 -20.60 -23.04
N ASP A 73 22.48 -21.01 -21.79
CA ASP A 73 23.57 -21.63 -21.04
C ASP A 73 23.06 -22.76 -20.15
N PRO A 74 23.14 -24.02 -20.60
CA PRO A 74 22.73 -25.18 -19.79
C PRO A 74 23.54 -25.36 -18.49
N SER A 75 24.69 -24.70 -18.36
CA SER A 75 25.50 -24.72 -17.13
C SER A 75 25.04 -23.72 -16.07
N GLU A 76 24.01 -22.90 -16.37
CA GLU A 76 23.47 -21.91 -15.43
C GLU A 76 22.88 -22.58 -14.17
N GLN A 77 22.95 -21.89 -13.05
CA GLN A 77 22.42 -22.33 -11.77
C GLN A 77 21.44 -21.26 -11.25
N ILE A 78 20.17 -21.63 -11.20
CA ILE A 78 19.09 -20.71 -10.80
C ILE A 78 18.48 -21.16 -9.48
N MET A 79 18.40 -20.25 -8.51
CA MET A 79 17.63 -20.42 -7.29
C MET A 79 16.45 -19.47 -7.29
N THR A 80 15.25 -19.99 -7.00
CA THR A 80 14.04 -19.15 -6.90
C THR A 80 13.48 -19.15 -5.50
N GLY A 81 12.93 -18.01 -5.09
CA GLY A 81 12.27 -17.80 -3.82
C GLY A 81 10.85 -17.27 -3.98
N SER A 82 9.90 -17.82 -3.23
CA SER A 82 8.52 -17.34 -3.14
C SER A 82 8.04 -17.40 -1.69
N TYR A 83 6.88 -16.82 -1.36
CA TYR A 83 6.42 -16.68 0.03
C TYR A 83 6.19 -18.02 0.77
N ASN A 84 5.94 -19.12 0.08
CA ASN A 84 5.83 -20.47 0.66
C ASN A 84 6.28 -21.57 -0.30
N GLU A 85 6.42 -22.79 0.25
CA GLU A 85 6.88 -23.96 -0.49
C GLU A 85 5.95 -24.35 -1.65
N THR A 86 4.63 -24.22 -1.47
CA THR A 86 3.66 -24.55 -2.51
C THR A 86 3.85 -23.67 -3.75
N LEU A 87 3.99 -22.37 -3.58
CA LEU A 87 4.19 -21.47 -4.70
C LEU A 87 5.57 -21.65 -5.33
N SER A 88 6.63 -21.78 -4.52
CA SER A 88 7.99 -21.99 -5.04
C SER A 88 8.09 -23.32 -5.83
N THR A 89 7.45 -24.38 -5.36
CA THR A 89 7.35 -25.66 -6.06
C THR A 89 6.53 -25.55 -7.35
N THR A 90 5.43 -24.79 -7.34
CA THR A 90 4.62 -24.55 -8.55
C THR A 90 5.43 -23.81 -9.60
N PHE A 91 6.18 -22.81 -9.20
CA PHE A 91 7.08 -22.06 -10.07
C PHE A 91 8.16 -22.98 -10.67
N ALA A 92 8.83 -23.79 -9.83
CA ALA A 92 9.86 -24.75 -10.26
C ALA A 92 9.33 -25.78 -11.27
N ARG A 93 8.12 -26.31 -11.02
CA ARG A 93 7.45 -27.20 -11.97
C ARG A 93 7.20 -26.49 -13.30
N ALA A 94 6.68 -25.28 -13.29
CA ALA A 94 6.40 -24.54 -14.52
C ALA A 94 7.67 -24.34 -15.37
N VAL A 95 8.83 -24.07 -14.73
CA VAL A 95 10.11 -23.98 -15.43
C VAL A 95 10.50 -25.33 -16.02
N ARG A 96 10.49 -26.39 -15.21
CA ARG A 96 10.89 -27.76 -15.60
C ARG A 96 10.01 -28.30 -16.72
N ASP A 97 8.69 -28.25 -16.51
CA ASP A 97 7.71 -28.86 -17.41
C ASP A 97 7.70 -28.14 -18.76
N GLY A 98 7.92 -26.83 -18.79
CA GLY A 98 8.06 -26.09 -20.04
C GLY A 98 9.34 -26.41 -20.81
N ILE A 99 10.45 -26.79 -20.13
CA ILE A 99 11.66 -27.32 -20.79
C ILE A 99 11.42 -28.73 -21.31
N ALA A 100 10.70 -29.57 -20.55
CA ALA A 100 10.41 -30.96 -20.87
C ALA A 100 9.22 -31.15 -21.82
N GLU A 101 8.52 -30.08 -22.18
CA GLU A 101 7.29 -30.17 -23.00
C GLU A 101 7.58 -30.83 -24.36
N GLU A 102 6.84 -31.90 -24.62
CA GLU A 102 6.86 -32.61 -25.90
C GLU A 102 5.87 -31.96 -26.88
N ARG A 103 6.21 -32.01 -28.16
CA ARG A 103 5.35 -31.44 -29.21
C ARG A 103 4.25 -32.47 -29.56
N PHE A 104 3.02 -32.20 -29.15
CA PHE A 104 1.85 -32.95 -29.59
C PHE A 104 1.14 -32.30 -30.79
N ASP A 105 1.20 -30.95 -30.91
CA ASP A 105 0.64 -30.18 -32.01
C ASP A 105 1.77 -29.68 -32.93
N PRO A 106 1.80 -30.11 -34.21
CA PRO A 106 2.81 -29.66 -35.17
C PRO A 106 2.85 -28.12 -35.40
N SER A 107 1.74 -27.43 -35.15
CA SER A 107 1.66 -25.97 -35.29
C SER A 107 2.27 -25.20 -34.12
N ARG A 108 2.44 -25.87 -32.96
CA ARG A 108 2.97 -25.29 -31.73
C ARG A 108 4.48 -25.45 -31.66
N ILE A 109 5.16 -24.37 -31.36
CA ILE A 109 6.60 -24.37 -31.05
C ILE A 109 6.78 -24.67 -29.57
N VAL A 110 7.63 -25.61 -29.22
CA VAL A 110 8.01 -25.98 -27.88
C VAL A 110 9.47 -25.63 -27.60
N PHE A 111 9.89 -25.68 -26.33
CA PHE A 111 11.24 -25.28 -25.89
C PHE A 111 12.35 -26.01 -26.67
N SER A 112 12.22 -27.33 -26.88
CA SER A 112 13.19 -28.17 -27.58
C SER A 112 13.37 -27.81 -29.07
N ASP A 113 12.40 -27.10 -29.71
CA ASP A 113 12.57 -26.56 -31.07
C ASP A 113 13.55 -25.40 -31.09
N ILE A 114 13.56 -24.62 -30.00
CA ILE A 114 14.42 -23.44 -29.87
C ILE A 114 15.80 -23.85 -29.33
N PHE A 115 15.83 -24.68 -28.29
CA PHE A 115 17.04 -25.11 -27.59
C PHE A 115 17.14 -26.64 -27.50
N PRO A 116 17.44 -27.35 -28.62
CA PRO A 116 17.38 -28.81 -28.68
C PRO A 116 18.44 -29.51 -27.81
N GLN A 117 19.50 -28.78 -27.40
CA GLN A 117 20.58 -29.34 -26.57
C GLN A 117 20.30 -29.29 -25.07
N THR A 118 19.25 -28.55 -24.65
CA THR A 118 18.92 -28.36 -23.22
C THR A 118 17.76 -29.28 -22.86
N ARG A 119 18.02 -30.23 -22.00
CA ARG A 119 17.02 -31.25 -21.57
C ARG A 119 17.08 -31.45 -20.08
N ILE A 120 15.93 -31.82 -19.49
CA ILE A 120 15.87 -32.25 -18.09
C ILE A 120 16.57 -33.60 -17.96
N LYS A 121 17.40 -33.76 -16.94
CA LYS A 121 18.11 -35.00 -16.64
C LYS A 121 17.11 -36.12 -16.33
N TYR A 122 17.30 -37.27 -16.92
CA TYR A 122 16.45 -38.43 -16.69
C TYR A 122 16.39 -38.80 -15.21
N GLY A 123 15.19 -39.09 -14.70
CA GLY A 123 14.96 -39.47 -13.30
C GLY A 123 14.80 -38.27 -12.34
N GLU A 124 14.97 -37.02 -12.78
CA GLU A 124 14.76 -35.82 -11.98
C GLU A 124 13.27 -35.53 -11.81
N ALA A 125 12.62 -36.26 -10.89
CA ALA A 125 11.20 -36.14 -10.60
C ALA A 125 10.85 -35.07 -9.53
N SER A 126 11.85 -34.56 -8.79
CA SER A 126 11.62 -33.57 -7.73
C SER A 126 11.03 -32.29 -8.30
N ALA A 127 10.03 -31.77 -7.61
CA ALA A 127 9.36 -30.55 -8.03
C ALA A 127 10.17 -29.29 -7.70
N GLY A 128 10.93 -29.30 -6.61
CA GLY A 128 11.65 -28.13 -6.11
C GLY A 128 13.15 -28.10 -6.40
N LYS A 129 13.76 -29.26 -6.76
CA LYS A 129 15.20 -29.37 -7.06
C LYS A 129 15.41 -30.35 -8.20
N TRP A 130 16.07 -29.91 -9.27
CA TRP A 130 16.35 -30.74 -10.43
C TRP A 130 17.58 -30.27 -11.20
N ALA A 131 18.05 -31.07 -12.14
CA ALA A 131 19.20 -30.80 -12.97
C ALA A 131 18.88 -30.95 -14.45
N LEU A 132 19.66 -30.28 -15.29
CA LEU A 132 19.76 -30.52 -16.73
C LEU A 132 20.73 -31.65 -17.03
N GLU A 133 20.62 -32.29 -18.22
CA GLU A 133 21.56 -33.29 -18.68
C GLU A 133 23.01 -32.74 -18.64
N GLY A 134 23.92 -33.55 -18.14
CA GLY A 134 25.32 -33.18 -17.97
C GLY A 134 25.61 -32.30 -16.73
N GLN A 135 24.61 -31.88 -15.97
CA GLN A 135 24.79 -31.05 -14.79
C GLN A 135 24.54 -31.84 -13.49
N TYR A 136 25.22 -31.42 -12.40
CA TYR A 136 24.99 -31.96 -11.06
C TYR A 136 23.72 -31.42 -10.43
N ALA A 137 23.52 -30.11 -10.52
CA ALA A 137 22.33 -29.40 -10.04
C ALA A 137 22.16 -28.10 -10.86
N SER A 138 20.95 -27.84 -11.37
CA SER A 138 20.68 -26.64 -12.18
C SER A 138 19.67 -25.72 -11.51
N TYR A 139 18.72 -26.27 -10.78
CA TYR A 139 17.61 -25.49 -10.23
C TYR A 139 17.27 -25.87 -8.79
N LEU A 140 17.01 -24.86 -7.96
CA LEU A 140 16.46 -25.01 -6.62
C LEU A 140 15.37 -23.98 -6.36
N ALA A 141 14.19 -24.43 -5.91
CA ALA A 141 13.14 -23.59 -5.37
C ALA A 141 13.15 -23.64 -3.84
N THR A 142 13.00 -22.50 -3.18
CA THR A 142 12.94 -22.38 -1.72
C THR A 142 11.95 -21.33 -1.28
N SER A 143 11.70 -21.23 0.03
CA SER A 143 10.79 -20.25 0.63
C SER A 143 11.26 -19.87 2.03
N PRO A 144 10.77 -18.81 2.65
CA PRO A 144 11.06 -18.50 4.05
C PRO A 144 10.80 -19.73 4.95
N GLY A 145 11.84 -20.14 5.71
CA GLY A 145 11.84 -21.39 6.49
C GLY A 145 12.39 -22.62 5.75
N GLY A 146 12.55 -22.55 4.43
CA GLY A 146 13.21 -23.59 3.64
C GLY A 146 14.74 -23.49 3.68
N THR A 147 15.41 -24.55 3.24
CA THR A 147 16.88 -24.63 3.20
C THR A 147 17.40 -24.57 1.77
N ALA A 148 18.63 -24.05 1.59
CA ALA A 148 19.36 -24.04 0.32
C ALA A 148 20.71 -24.75 0.43
N THR A 149 20.87 -25.65 1.41
CA THR A 149 22.13 -26.30 1.72
C THR A 149 22.63 -27.13 0.53
N GLY A 150 23.90 -26.98 0.17
CA GLY A 150 24.54 -27.74 -0.91
C GLY A 150 24.13 -27.32 -2.32
N PHE A 151 23.58 -26.11 -2.50
CA PHE A 151 23.29 -25.53 -3.80
C PHE A 151 23.98 -24.17 -3.94
N GLY A 152 24.80 -23.98 -4.98
CA GLY A 152 25.32 -22.69 -5.41
C GLY A 152 24.42 -22.10 -6.49
N ALA A 153 24.31 -20.77 -6.56
CA ALA A 153 23.49 -20.09 -7.56
C ALA A 153 24.18 -18.90 -8.18
N ARG A 154 24.09 -18.78 -9.50
CA ARG A 154 24.51 -17.59 -10.24
C ARG A 154 23.33 -16.65 -10.54
N LYS A 155 22.11 -17.14 -10.49
CA LYS A 155 20.90 -16.32 -10.62
C LYS A 155 19.96 -16.58 -9.45
N LEU A 156 19.59 -15.52 -8.75
CA LEU A 156 18.51 -15.52 -7.79
C LEU A 156 17.29 -14.83 -8.41
N ILE A 157 16.14 -15.48 -8.38
CA ILE A 157 14.86 -14.91 -8.84
C ILE A 157 13.86 -15.01 -7.70
N LEU A 158 13.42 -13.87 -7.17
CA LEU A 158 12.45 -13.81 -6.08
C LEU A 158 11.12 -13.31 -6.60
N ASP A 159 10.08 -14.11 -6.40
CA ASP A 159 8.72 -13.84 -6.87
C ASP A 159 7.75 -13.76 -5.70
N ASP A 160 7.19 -12.57 -5.47
CA ASP A 160 6.15 -12.26 -4.48
C ASP A 160 6.37 -12.95 -3.10
N LEU A 161 7.19 -12.36 -2.21
CA LEU A 161 7.47 -12.91 -0.87
C LEU A 161 6.39 -12.58 0.17
N ILE A 162 5.43 -11.72 -0.12
CA ILE A 162 4.35 -11.34 0.79
C ILE A 162 3.05 -11.89 0.26
N LYS A 163 2.33 -12.62 1.13
CA LYS A 163 1.06 -13.24 0.79
C LYS A 163 -0.13 -12.31 1.03
N LYS A 164 -0.11 -11.52 2.11
CA LYS A 164 -1.24 -10.73 2.59
C LYS A 164 -0.81 -9.48 3.37
N ALA A 165 -1.76 -8.54 3.49
CA ALA A 165 -1.55 -7.25 4.12
C ALA A 165 -1.02 -7.34 5.56
N GLU A 166 -1.50 -8.32 6.37
CA GLU A 166 -1.06 -8.47 7.76
C GLU A 166 0.44 -8.77 7.87
N GLU A 167 1.02 -9.49 6.89
CA GLU A 167 2.47 -9.72 6.84
C GLU A 167 3.22 -8.44 6.46
N ALA A 168 2.66 -7.66 5.52
CA ALA A 168 3.24 -6.41 5.06
C ALA A 168 3.33 -5.35 6.17
N PHE A 169 2.38 -5.35 7.09
CA PHE A 169 2.34 -4.41 8.21
C PHE A 169 3.01 -4.95 9.48
N ASN A 170 3.57 -6.16 9.43
CA ASN A 170 4.32 -6.77 10.53
C ASN A 170 5.82 -6.66 10.27
N GLU A 171 6.48 -5.72 10.96
CA GLU A 171 7.91 -5.49 10.81
C GLU A 171 8.74 -6.75 11.10
N GLY A 172 8.39 -7.51 12.14
CA GLY A 172 9.07 -8.76 12.46
C GLY A 172 8.93 -9.84 11.38
N ALA A 173 7.83 -9.82 10.60
CA ALA A 173 7.68 -10.71 9.45
C ALA A 173 8.58 -10.25 8.29
N LEU A 174 8.64 -8.95 8.02
CA LEU A 174 9.52 -8.37 7.00
C LEU A 174 11.00 -8.60 7.33
N ASP A 175 11.38 -8.47 8.62
CA ASP A 175 12.75 -8.76 9.09
C ASP A 175 13.14 -10.22 8.88
N LYS A 176 12.24 -11.16 9.20
CA LYS A 176 12.48 -12.59 8.96
C LYS A 176 12.62 -12.92 7.49
N GLN A 177 11.84 -12.28 6.60
CA GLN A 177 11.98 -12.46 5.16
C GLN A 177 13.33 -11.93 4.66
N TRP A 178 13.74 -10.76 5.13
CA TRP A 178 15.05 -10.18 4.79
C TRP A 178 16.21 -11.05 5.27
N GLN A 179 16.18 -11.50 6.54
CA GLN A 179 17.17 -12.41 7.11
C GLN A 179 17.24 -13.72 6.32
N TRP A 180 16.09 -14.33 6.02
CA TRP A 180 16.08 -15.53 5.20
C TRP A 180 16.69 -15.28 3.80
N PHE A 181 16.39 -14.19 3.16
CA PHE A 181 16.98 -13.84 1.88
C PHE A 181 18.51 -13.67 1.99
N THR A 182 19.02 -12.94 2.98
CA THR A 182 20.44 -12.68 3.16
C THR A 182 21.19 -13.94 3.60
N ASP A 183 20.68 -14.65 4.60
CA ASP A 183 21.39 -15.74 5.25
C ASP A 183 21.25 -17.06 4.50
N THR A 184 20.15 -17.27 3.78
CA THR A 184 19.89 -18.51 3.07
C THR A 184 20.13 -18.41 1.57
N MET A 185 19.61 -17.40 0.89
CA MET A 185 19.75 -17.32 -0.57
C MET A 185 21.04 -16.58 -0.99
N LEU A 186 21.23 -15.37 -0.49
CA LEU A 186 22.37 -14.55 -0.89
C LEU A 186 23.70 -15.19 -0.50
N SER A 187 23.77 -15.86 0.66
CA SER A 187 24.96 -16.60 1.11
C SER A 187 25.35 -17.78 0.20
N ARG A 188 24.49 -18.18 -0.73
CA ARG A 188 24.72 -19.27 -1.70
C ARG A 188 25.06 -18.77 -3.09
N THR A 189 25.25 -17.48 -3.26
CA THR A 189 25.61 -16.92 -4.56
C THR A 189 27.08 -17.19 -4.90
N GLU A 190 27.33 -17.44 -6.18
CA GLU A 190 28.67 -17.62 -6.75
C GLU A 190 29.14 -16.32 -7.44
N THR A 191 30.43 -16.26 -7.78
CA THR A 191 31.01 -15.11 -8.48
C THR A 191 30.22 -14.76 -9.76
N GLY A 192 29.92 -13.49 -9.95
CA GLY A 192 29.14 -13.01 -11.10
C GLY A 192 27.63 -13.19 -10.96
N TYR A 193 27.14 -13.42 -9.73
CA TYR A 193 25.71 -13.58 -9.47
C TYR A 193 24.88 -12.37 -9.88
N LYS A 194 23.61 -12.63 -10.19
CA LYS A 194 22.58 -11.62 -10.41
C LYS A 194 21.31 -11.94 -9.63
N ILE A 195 20.66 -10.90 -9.15
CA ILE A 195 19.42 -10.98 -8.38
C ILE A 195 18.32 -10.25 -9.15
N VAL A 196 17.21 -10.94 -9.41
CA VAL A 196 15.97 -10.37 -9.94
C VAL A 196 14.91 -10.49 -8.86
N ILE A 197 14.47 -9.38 -8.32
CA ILE A 197 13.32 -9.30 -7.41
C ILE A 197 12.14 -8.82 -8.23
N ILE A 198 11.15 -9.67 -8.43
CA ILE A 198 9.95 -9.35 -9.21
C ILE A 198 8.72 -9.52 -8.31
N MET A 199 8.06 -8.43 -7.96
CA MET A 199 6.99 -8.46 -6.98
C MET A 199 5.99 -7.33 -7.13
N THR A 200 4.84 -7.51 -6.51
CA THR A 200 3.93 -6.42 -6.16
C THR A 200 4.47 -5.75 -4.90
N ARG A 201 4.46 -4.42 -4.82
CA ARG A 201 4.81 -3.70 -3.60
C ARG A 201 3.70 -3.86 -2.56
N TRP A 202 4.10 -3.90 -1.29
CA TRP A 202 3.18 -4.02 -0.15
C TRP A 202 3.50 -3.01 0.95
N ALA A 203 4.78 -2.80 1.25
CA ALA A 203 5.24 -1.90 2.29
C ALA A 203 6.57 -1.25 1.89
N THR A 204 6.95 -0.14 2.51
CA THR A 204 8.26 0.49 2.29
C THR A 204 9.39 -0.44 2.68
N GLY A 205 9.25 -1.20 3.79
CA GLY A 205 10.22 -2.17 4.28
C GLY A 205 10.08 -3.59 3.70
N ASP A 206 9.36 -3.80 2.59
CA ASP A 206 9.32 -5.09 1.90
C ASP A 206 10.66 -5.42 1.22
N LEU A 207 10.82 -6.64 0.70
CA LEU A 207 12.08 -7.07 0.10
C LEU A 207 12.57 -6.10 -0.99
N ALA A 208 11.68 -5.59 -1.84
CA ALA A 208 12.06 -4.64 -2.89
C ALA A 208 12.57 -3.32 -2.30
N GLY A 209 11.89 -2.77 -1.28
CA GLY A 209 12.33 -1.56 -0.60
C GLY A 209 13.71 -1.71 0.05
N ARG A 210 13.90 -2.78 0.84
CA ARG A 210 15.20 -3.07 1.49
C ARG A 210 16.33 -3.34 0.48
N ALA A 211 16.02 -4.01 -0.62
CA ALA A 211 17.00 -4.24 -1.67
C ALA A 211 17.45 -2.93 -2.32
N LEU A 212 16.55 -1.98 -2.57
CA LEU A 212 16.88 -0.67 -3.11
C LEU A 212 17.71 0.19 -2.13
N GLU A 213 17.47 0.04 -0.83
CA GLU A 213 18.29 0.69 0.21
C GLU A 213 19.69 0.06 0.30
N HIS A 214 19.76 -1.29 0.24
CA HIS A 214 21.01 -2.02 0.39
C HIS A 214 21.91 -1.92 -0.85
N TRP A 215 21.34 -1.88 -2.06
CA TRP A 215 22.04 -1.72 -3.34
C TRP A 215 21.60 -0.42 -4.04
N PRO A 216 22.25 0.72 -3.75
CA PRO A 216 21.88 2.01 -4.36
C PRO A 216 22.02 2.05 -5.89
N ASP A 217 22.83 1.16 -6.46
CA ASP A 217 23.03 0.97 -7.91
C ASP A 217 22.07 -0.05 -8.55
N ALA A 218 21.14 -0.61 -7.76
CA ALA A 218 20.12 -1.53 -8.27
C ALA A 218 19.30 -0.87 -9.37
N GLU A 219 19.06 -1.63 -10.44
CA GLU A 219 18.12 -1.18 -11.47
C GLU A 219 16.68 -1.34 -10.98
N LEU A 220 15.85 -0.31 -11.19
CA LEU A 220 14.43 -0.32 -10.83
C LEU A 220 13.56 -0.21 -12.07
N ILE A 221 12.59 -1.12 -12.16
CA ILE A 221 11.47 -1.05 -13.11
C ILE A 221 10.18 -0.95 -12.29
N THR A 222 9.46 0.15 -12.45
CA THR A 222 8.14 0.33 -11.81
C THR A 222 7.08 0.48 -12.90
N MET A 223 6.04 -0.35 -12.82
CA MET A 223 4.88 -0.29 -13.70
C MET A 223 3.62 -0.11 -12.84
N LYS A 224 2.98 1.04 -12.95
CA LYS A 224 1.71 1.34 -12.24
C LYS A 224 0.54 0.72 -13.00
N ALA A 225 -0.56 0.38 -12.33
CA ALA A 225 -1.78 -0.05 -13.01
C ALA A 225 -2.45 1.11 -13.75
N LEU A 226 -2.59 2.24 -13.07
CA LEU A 226 -3.05 3.50 -13.64
C LEU A 226 -1.84 4.39 -13.93
N GLN A 227 -1.65 4.78 -15.18
CA GLN A 227 -0.56 5.62 -15.64
C GLN A 227 -0.82 7.09 -15.30
N ASP A 228 0.23 7.91 -15.34
CA ASP A 228 0.15 9.34 -15.00
C ASP A 228 -0.69 10.14 -16.03
N ASP A 229 -0.85 9.63 -17.24
CA ASP A 229 -1.72 10.19 -18.29
C ASP A 229 -3.20 9.74 -18.18
N GLY A 230 -3.53 8.97 -17.15
CA GLY A 230 -4.87 8.45 -16.91
C GLY A 230 -5.21 7.19 -17.69
N THR A 231 -4.31 6.61 -18.49
CA THR A 231 -4.54 5.33 -19.15
C THR A 231 -4.25 4.16 -18.23
N MET A 232 -4.80 2.98 -18.53
CA MET A 232 -4.43 1.76 -17.82
C MET A 232 -3.17 1.16 -18.42
N LEU A 233 -2.36 0.46 -17.60
CA LEU A 233 -1.18 -0.28 -18.07
C LEU A 233 -1.56 -1.29 -19.16
N CYS A 234 -2.71 -1.94 -19.01
CA CYS A 234 -3.28 -2.85 -19.99
C CYS A 234 -4.78 -3.09 -19.72
N ASP A 235 -5.67 -2.47 -20.48
CA ASP A 235 -7.12 -2.63 -20.34
C ASP A 235 -7.59 -4.09 -20.53
N ALA A 236 -6.90 -4.86 -21.35
CA ALA A 236 -7.20 -6.29 -21.54
C ALA A 236 -6.92 -7.14 -20.29
N VAL A 237 -6.19 -6.62 -19.29
CA VAL A 237 -5.88 -7.29 -18.02
C VAL A 237 -6.68 -6.70 -16.87
N LEU A 238 -6.81 -5.37 -16.86
CA LEU A 238 -7.51 -4.64 -15.82
C LEU A 238 -8.10 -3.37 -16.45
N THR A 239 -9.42 -3.35 -16.60
CA THR A 239 -10.14 -2.16 -17.11
C THR A 239 -10.12 -1.04 -16.06
N ARG A 240 -10.37 0.19 -16.50
CA ARG A 240 -10.48 1.34 -15.59
C ARG A 240 -11.59 1.12 -14.54
N GLU A 241 -12.75 0.62 -14.98
CA GLU A 241 -13.90 0.36 -14.12
C GLU A 241 -13.56 -0.69 -13.05
N ASP A 242 -12.99 -1.83 -13.45
CA ASP A 242 -12.56 -2.88 -12.52
C ASP A 242 -11.48 -2.41 -11.54
N TYR A 243 -10.58 -1.54 -11.99
CA TYR A 243 -9.57 -0.93 -11.13
C TYR A 243 -10.21 -0.05 -10.07
N GLU A 244 -11.09 0.86 -10.45
CA GLU A 244 -11.78 1.77 -9.53
C GLU A 244 -12.65 1.03 -8.51
N ASP A 245 -13.34 -0.03 -8.94
CA ASP A 245 -14.12 -0.87 -8.05
C ASP A 245 -13.26 -1.60 -7.01
N LYS A 246 -12.14 -2.18 -7.45
CA LYS A 246 -11.18 -2.84 -6.54
C LYS A 246 -10.55 -1.88 -5.54
N VAL A 247 -10.10 -0.72 -6.00
CA VAL A 247 -9.45 0.29 -5.15
C VAL A 247 -10.43 0.85 -4.12
N ARG A 248 -11.71 1.03 -4.48
CA ARG A 248 -12.76 1.48 -3.56
C ARG A 248 -12.99 0.54 -2.38
N THR A 249 -12.76 -0.76 -2.57
CA THR A 249 -12.94 -1.79 -1.52
C THR A 249 -11.70 -2.04 -0.67
N MET A 250 -10.56 -1.44 -1.02
CA MET A 250 -9.28 -1.61 -0.33
C MET A 250 -8.96 -0.41 0.54
N SER A 251 -8.05 -0.59 1.50
CA SER A 251 -7.44 0.56 2.15
C SER A 251 -6.52 1.31 1.18
N GLU A 252 -6.39 2.62 1.35
CA GLU A 252 -5.56 3.48 0.49
C GLU A 252 -4.11 2.98 0.42
N GLU A 253 -3.57 2.49 1.54
CA GLU A 253 -2.21 1.98 1.62
C GLU A 253 -2.01 0.76 0.73
N ILE A 254 -2.95 -0.19 0.76
CA ILE A 254 -2.90 -1.40 -0.05
C ILE A 254 -3.11 -1.06 -1.53
N ALA A 255 -4.06 -0.20 -1.84
CA ALA A 255 -4.32 0.23 -3.20
C ALA A 255 -3.10 0.96 -3.81
N SER A 256 -2.51 1.91 -3.08
CA SER A 256 -1.30 2.63 -3.48
C SER A 256 -0.11 1.70 -3.65
N ALA A 257 0.13 0.78 -2.71
CA ALA A 257 1.23 -0.17 -2.80
C ALA A 257 1.03 -1.14 -3.97
N ASN A 258 -0.10 -1.85 -4.04
CA ASN A 258 -0.27 -2.98 -4.94
C ASN A 258 -0.53 -2.56 -6.39
N TYR A 259 -1.28 -1.48 -6.60
CA TYR A 259 -1.64 -1.04 -7.96
C TYR A 259 -0.77 0.11 -8.47
N GLN A 260 -0.34 1.03 -7.62
CA GLN A 260 0.54 2.13 -8.02
C GLN A 260 2.01 1.88 -7.73
N GLN A 261 2.34 0.77 -7.06
CA GLN A 261 3.69 0.41 -6.64
C GLN A 261 4.34 1.48 -5.74
N GLN A 262 3.51 2.23 -5.01
CA GLN A 262 3.90 3.31 -4.12
C GLN A 262 3.46 2.96 -2.69
N PRO A 263 4.22 2.13 -1.97
CA PRO A 263 3.90 1.81 -0.58
C PRO A 263 4.03 3.07 0.28
N ILE A 264 3.07 3.25 1.17
CA ILE A 264 3.03 4.37 2.10
C ILE A 264 3.69 3.89 3.40
N ASP A 265 4.60 4.71 3.94
CA ASP A 265 5.22 4.37 5.22
C ASP A 265 4.21 4.52 6.36
N LEU A 266 3.95 3.40 7.05
CA LEU A 266 3.12 3.37 8.26
C LEU A 266 3.95 3.53 9.53
N LYS A 267 5.29 3.48 9.44
CA LYS A 267 6.17 3.73 10.59
C LYS A 267 5.97 5.16 11.06
N GLY A 268 5.77 5.29 12.34
CA GLY A 268 5.61 6.60 12.96
C GLY A 268 4.21 7.21 12.86
N ARG A 269 3.22 6.63 12.18
CA ARG A 269 1.85 7.13 12.26
C ARG A 269 1.31 7.08 13.68
N LEU A 270 0.66 8.17 14.06
CA LEU A 270 0.09 8.27 15.40
C LEU A 270 -1.16 7.41 15.56
N TYR A 271 -2.02 7.40 14.54
CA TYR A 271 -3.29 6.70 14.54
C TYR A 271 -3.21 5.44 13.70
N SER A 272 -3.37 4.28 14.31
CA SER A 272 -3.31 2.97 13.66
C SER A 272 -4.68 2.50 13.16
N SER A 273 -5.76 2.95 13.81
CA SER A 273 -7.13 2.58 13.49
C SER A 273 -8.11 3.65 13.96
N PHE A 274 -9.30 3.64 13.37
CA PHE A 274 -10.43 4.48 13.78
C PHE A 274 -11.68 3.63 13.90
N LYS A 275 -12.44 3.81 14.98
CA LYS A 275 -13.74 3.17 15.12
C LYS A 275 -14.77 3.78 14.20
N THR A 276 -15.65 2.96 13.67
CA THR A 276 -16.70 3.41 12.77
C THR A 276 -18.08 2.93 13.17
N TYR A 277 -19.12 3.63 12.73
CA TYR A 277 -20.52 3.25 12.91
C TYR A 277 -21.28 3.34 11.60
N THR A 278 -22.24 2.44 11.41
CA THR A 278 -23.19 2.48 10.29
C THR A 278 -24.39 3.33 10.67
N ASP A 279 -24.92 3.13 11.88
CA ASP A 279 -26.04 3.88 12.45
C ASP A 279 -25.70 4.42 13.82
N ILE A 280 -26.20 5.62 14.14
CA ILE A 280 -26.07 6.22 15.47
C ILE A 280 -26.89 5.44 16.50
N PRO A 281 -26.49 5.43 17.78
CA PRO A 281 -27.28 4.83 18.85
C PRO A 281 -28.70 5.41 18.93
N ARG A 282 -29.72 4.54 18.91
CA ARG A 282 -31.15 4.91 18.96
C ARG A 282 -31.89 4.09 20.00
N ASP A 283 -32.99 4.66 20.52
CA ASP A 283 -33.95 3.94 21.36
C ASP A 283 -34.89 3.07 20.49
N GLU A 284 -35.78 2.34 21.16
CA GLU A 284 -36.81 1.50 20.53
C GLU A 284 -37.82 2.28 19.65
N HIS A 285 -37.88 3.60 19.83
CA HIS A 285 -38.74 4.51 19.03
C HIS A 285 -37.96 5.19 17.89
N GLY A 286 -36.66 4.86 17.73
CA GLY A 286 -35.78 5.42 16.70
C GLY A 286 -35.20 6.80 17.04
N ASN A 287 -35.35 7.31 18.24
CA ASN A 287 -34.73 8.58 18.65
C ASN A 287 -33.25 8.40 18.98
N PRO A 288 -32.39 9.36 18.62
CA PRO A 288 -30.98 9.31 19.02
C PRO A 288 -30.81 9.29 20.55
N LEU A 289 -29.94 8.41 21.03
CA LEU A 289 -29.63 8.28 22.46
C LEU A 289 -28.55 9.24 22.97
N PHE A 290 -28.21 10.27 22.20
CA PHE A 290 -27.22 11.24 22.62
C PHE A 290 -27.68 12.06 23.83
N THR A 291 -26.85 12.08 24.86
CA THR A 291 -27.07 12.94 26.03
C THR A 291 -26.90 14.40 25.69
N HIS A 292 -25.93 14.70 24.85
CA HIS A 292 -25.64 16.06 24.34
C HIS A 292 -25.12 15.97 22.90
N ILE A 293 -25.36 17.02 22.12
CA ILE A 293 -24.68 17.25 20.85
C ILE A 293 -23.79 18.48 21.06
N ARG A 294 -22.47 18.28 20.87
CA ARG A 294 -21.47 19.32 21.10
C ARG A 294 -20.63 19.57 19.85
N SER A 295 -19.88 20.65 19.87
CA SER A 295 -18.82 20.87 18.90
C SER A 295 -17.55 21.36 19.57
N TYR A 296 -16.43 21.03 18.90
CA TYR A 296 -15.12 21.61 19.17
C TYR A 296 -14.57 22.22 17.89
N THR A 297 -14.07 23.46 18.00
CA THR A 297 -13.55 24.18 16.84
C THR A 297 -12.16 24.75 17.15
N ASP A 298 -11.16 24.33 16.38
CA ASP A 298 -9.86 24.96 16.25
C ASP A 298 -9.93 25.97 15.11
N THR A 299 -9.62 27.25 15.40
CA THR A 299 -9.75 28.35 14.44
C THR A 299 -8.42 28.63 13.76
N ALA A 300 -8.43 28.75 12.42
CA ALA A 300 -7.28 29.24 11.66
C ALA A 300 -7.23 30.76 11.68
N ASP A 301 -6.03 31.33 11.85
CA ASP A 301 -5.88 32.77 11.89
C ASP A 301 -5.66 33.40 10.52
N THR A 302 -4.79 32.89 9.67
CA THR A 302 -4.59 33.35 8.28
C THR A 302 -3.79 32.38 7.40
N GLY A 303 -4.27 32.16 6.19
CA GLY A 303 -3.49 31.79 4.99
C GLY A 303 -2.99 30.34 4.84
N ALA A 304 -2.43 29.70 5.85
CA ALA A 304 -1.83 28.36 5.73
C ALA A 304 -2.57 27.26 6.50
N ASP A 305 -3.20 27.63 7.62
CA ASP A 305 -3.82 26.69 8.55
C ASP A 305 -5.28 26.41 8.20
N TYR A 306 -5.77 25.24 8.63
CA TYR A 306 -7.17 24.87 8.44
C TYR A 306 -8.00 25.21 9.66
N LEU A 307 -9.19 25.81 9.45
CA LEU A 307 -10.25 25.73 10.43
C LEU A 307 -10.72 24.28 10.51
N CYS A 308 -10.79 23.74 11.72
CA CYS A 308 -11.36 22.41 11.99
C CYS A 308 -12.45 22.49 13.03
N SER A 309 -13.71 22.30 12.61
CA SER A 309 -14.88 22.25 13.50
C SER A 309 -15.50 20.87 13.45
N ILE A 310 -15.55 20.15 14.58
CA ILE A 310 -16.07 18.80 14.71
C ILE A 310 -17.36 18.86 15.55
N ILE A 311 -18.47 18.35 14.98
CA ILE A 311 -19.75 18.20 15.66
C ILE A 311 -19.91 16.71 16.01
N TYR A 312 -20.23 16.41 17.25
CA TYR A 312 -20.36 15.05 17.77
C TYR A 312 -21.49 14.90 18.79
N GLY A 313 -22.10 13.71 18.80
CA GLY A 313 -23.03 13.29 19.82
C GLY A 313 -22.35 12.49 20.93
N GLU A 314 -22.72 12.74 22.19
CA GLU A 314 -22.21 12.01 23.35
C GLU A 314 -23.14 10.85 23.73
N TYR A 315 -22.60 9.63 23.76
CA TYR A 315 -23.31 8.45 24.25
C TYR A 315 -22.34 7.49 24.93
N ALA A 316 -22.68 7.03 26.13
CA ALA A 316 -21.90 6.05 26.90
C ALA A 316 -20.39 6.42 27.06
N HIS A 317 -20.10 7.71 27.27
CA HIS A 317 -18.74 8.26 27.40
C HIS A 317 -17.90 8.15 26.11
N GLU A 318 -18.56 8.07 24.97
CA GLU A 318 -17.99 8.01 23.63
C GLU A 318 -18.49 9.17 22.75
N ALA A 319 -17.71 9.55 21.75
CA ALA A 319 -18.04 10.61 20.79
C ALA A 319 -18.40 10.01 19.43
N TYR A 320 -19.60 10.29 18.93
CA TYR A 320 -20.06 9.91 17.60
C TYR A 320 -19.99 11.14 16.69
N VAL A 321 -19.04 11.17 15.76
CA VAL A 321 -18.84 12.31 14.85
C VAL A 321 -20.00 12.40 13.88
N LEU A 322 -20.73 13.52 13.90
CA LEU A 322 -21.89 13.77 13.07
C LEU A 322 -21.56 14.63 11.85
N ASP A 323 -20.68 15.63 12.02
CA ASP A 323 -20.21 16.49 10.95
C ASP A 323 -18.81 17.04 11.23
N ILE A 324 -18.07 17.30 10.15
CA ILE A 324 -16.74 17.93 10.19
C ILE A 324 -16.73 19.06 9.14
N TYR A 325 -16.31 20.23 9.57
CA TYR A 325 -15.99 21.34 8.68
C TYR A 325 -14.50 21.63 8.75
N TYR A 326 -13.79 21.20 7.71
CA TYR A 326 -12.35 21.31 7.59
C TYR A 326 -12.00 22.10 6.32
N THR A 327 -11.48 23.33 6.46
CA THR A 327 -11.34 24.24 5.33
C THR A 327 -10.29 25.33 5.57
N LYS A 328 -9.72 25.86 4.47
CA LYS A 328 -8.86 27.07 4.45
C LYS A 328 -9.61 28.34 4.05
N ALA A 329 -10.92 28.30 3.99
CA ALA A 329 -11.71 29.49 3.65
C ALA A 329 -11.55 30.59 4.71
N SER A 330 -11.71 31.85 4.29
CA SER A 330 -11.59 33.01 5.19
C SER A 330 -12.70 33.05 6.25
N MET A 331 -12.48 33.83 7.31
CA MET A 331 -13.43 33.94 8.44
C MET A 331 -14.81 34.42 8.00
N GLU A 332 -14.89 35.29 7.01
CA GLU A 332 -16.17 35.79 6.45
C GLU A 332 -17.05 34.68 5.91
N ILE A 333 -16.43 33.59 5.44
CA ILE A 333 -17.13 32.39 4.93
C ILE A 333 -17.35 31.39 6.08
N THR A 334 -16.33 31.18 6.90
CA THR A 334 -16.36 30.11 7.91
C THR A 334 -17.24 30.43 9.11
N GLU A 335 -17.36 31.70 9.52
CA GLU A 335 -18.22 32.12 10.64
C GLU A 335 -19.71 31.83 10.39
N PRO A 336 -20.35 32.27 9.28
CA PRO A 336 -21.76 31.98 9.01
C PRO A 336 -21.98 30.50 8.69
N GLU A 337 -20.99 29.82 8.08
CA GLU A 337 -21.12 28.39 7.77
C GLU A 337 -21.05 27.54 9.04
N THR A 338 -20.15 27.86 9.97
CA THR A 338 -20.10 27.20 11.28
C THR A 338 -21.42 27.38 12.03
N ALA A 339 -21.96 28.59 12.09
CA ALA A 339 -23.23 28.83 12.74
C ALA A 339 -24.40 28.02 12.12
N ARG A 340 -24.46 27.92 10.78
CA ARG A 340 -25.47 27.11 10.09
C ARG A 340 -25.36 25.61 10.43
N ARG A 341 -24.14 25.06 10.47
CA ARG A 341 -23.89 23.67 10.81
C ARG A 341 -24.24 23.35 12.27
N LEU A 342 -23.87 24.25 13.20
CA LEU A 342 -24.24 24.12 14.62
C LEU A 342 -25.75 24.08 14.80
N LEU A 343 -26.47 24.95 14.07
CA LEU A 343 -27.94 24.96 14.10
C LEU A 343 -28.55 23.70 13.49
N ALA A 344 -28.08 23.29 12.31
CA ALA A 344 -28.58 22.13 11.58
C ALA A 344 -28.47 20.81 12.39
N HIS A 345 -27.42 20.68 13.15
CA HIS A 345 -27.20 19.51 14.02
C HIS A 345 -27.76 19.66 15.45
N GLY A 346 -28.39 20.78 15.77
CA GLY A 346 -28.98 21.03 17.08
C GLY A 346 -27.95 21.04 18.24
N VAL A 347 -26.76 21.61 17.97
CA VAL A 347 -25.68 21.65 18.96
C VAL A 347 -26.11 22.40 20.23
N ASN A 348 -25.85 21.80 21.39
CA ASN A 348 -26.16 22.39 22.70
C ASN A 348 -25.01 23.29 23.19
N LEU A 349 -23.77 22.85 22.99
CA LEU A 349 -22.57 23.56 23.44
C LEU A 349 -21.49 23.53 22.34
N ALA A 350 -21.08 24.69 21.89
CA ALA A 350 -19.94 24.86 20.97
C ALA A 350 -18.75 25.43 21.71
N LYS A 351 -17.65 24.70 21.76
CA LYS A 351 -16.36 25.17 22.31
C LYS A 351 -15.43 25.57 21.16
N ILE A 352 -14.91 26.79 21.24
CA ILE A 352 -14.09 27.42 20.22
C ILE A 352 -12.77 27.86 20.86
N GLU A 353 -11.64 27.43 20.28
CA GLU A 353 -10.33 27.94 20.69
C GLU A 353 -10.21 29.43 20.36
N SER A 354 -9.72 30.20 21.31
CA SER A 354 -9.62 31.65 21.18
C SER A 354 -8.23 32.18 20.84
N ASN A 355 -7.32 31.26 20.54
CA ASN A 355 -5.98 31.60 20.06
C ASN A 355 -6.10 32.32 18.71
N ASN A 356 -5.17 33.25 18.43
CA ASN A 356 -5.01 33.84 17.12
C ASN A 356 -6.31 34.39 16.47
N GLY A 357 -7.08 35.25 17.17
CA GLY A 357 -8.32 35.80 16.62
C GLY A 357 -9.61 34.99 16.88
N GLY A 358 -9.52 33.77 17.38
CA GLY A 358 -10.67 32.89 17.66
C GLY A 358 -11.71 33.46 18.60
N ARG A 359 -11.38 34.45 19.47
CA ARG A 359 -12.37 35.17 20.29
C ARG A 359 -13.32 36.01 19.43
N GLY A 360 -12.81 36.62 18.35
CA GLY A 360 -13.62 37.36 17.38
C GLY A 360 -14.55 36.43 16.64
N PHE A 361 -13.99 35.33 16.13
CA PHE A 361 -14.72 34.23 15.46
C PHE A 361 -15.87 33.71 16.33
N ALA A 362 -15.63 33.36 17.59
CA ALA A 362 -16.65 32.85 18.50
C ALA A 362 -17.80 33.86 18.72
N ARG A 363 -17.51 35.15 18.86
CA ARG A 363 -18.52 36.20 18.97
C ARG A 363 -19.36 36.31 17.71
N ASN A 364 -18.72 36.27 16.53
CA ASN A 364 -19.40 36.35 15.25
C ASN A 364 -20.29 35.12 15.01
N VAL A 365 -19.80 33.91 15.30
CA VAL A 365 -20.61 32.67 15.26
C VAL A 365 -21.83 32.79 16.19
N GLN A 366 -21.66 33.31 17.40
CA GLN A 366 -22.77 33.50 18.34
C GLN A 366 -23.79 34.51 17.81
N GLU A 367 -23.35 35.62 17.18
CA GLU A 367 -24.22 36.61 16.56
C GLU A 367 -24.98 36.04 15.36
N GLN A 368 -24.31 35.25 14.52
CA GLN A 368 -24.96 34.55 13.40
C GLN A 368 -26.01 33.56 13.89
N LEU A 369 -25.76 32.79 14.96
CA LEU A 369 -26.73 31.91 15.57
C LEU A 369 -27.99 32.67 16.03
N ARG A 370 -27.81 33.84 16.65
CA ARG A 370 -28.96 34.69 17.06
C ARG A 370 -29.75 35.17 15.85
N ARG A 371 -29.07 35.61 14.77
CA ARG A 371 -29.74 36.04 13.52
C ARG A 371 -30.52 34.89 12.87
N LEU A 372 -30.06 33.67 13.02
CA LEU A 372 -30.73 32.44 12.58
C LEU A 372 -31.85 31.98 13.52
N GLY A 373 -32.12 32.73 14.61
CA GLY A 373 -33.19 32.43 15.58
C GLY A 373 -32.81 31.31 16.58
N SER A 374 -31.55 30.93 16.69
CA SER A 374 -31.12 29.91 17.63
C SER A 374 -30.71 30.49 18.98
N ASN A 375 -31.43 30.06 20.03
CA ASN A 375 -31.10 30.35 21.44
C ASN A 375 -30.64 29.10 22.21
N ARG A 376 -30.54 27.94 21.54
CA ARG A 376 -30.20 26.65 22.18
C ARG A 376 -28.72 26.40 22.28
N CYS A 377 -27.94 26.87 21.31
CA CYS A 377 -26.51 26.65 21.27
C CYS A 377 -25.77 27.69 22.14
N ARG A 378 -25.13 27.23 23.20
CA ARG A 378 -24.21 28.06 24.00
C ARG A 378 -22.85 28.00 23.33
N VAL A 379 -22.26 29.17 23.02
CA VAL A 379 -20.91 29.30 22.49
C VAL A 379 -19.98 29.70 23.63
N GLU A 380 -18.98 28.87 23.86
CA GLU A 380 -17.90 29.13 24.84
C GLU A 380 -16.58 29.22 24.08
N TRP A 381 -15.73 30.16 24.48
CA TRP A 381 -14.36 30.25 23.98
C TRP A 381 -13.38 30.15 25.13
N PHE A 382 -12.22 29.57 24.86
CA PHE A 382 -11.18 29.39 25.85
C PHE A 382 -9.82 29.49 25.17
N HIS A 383 -8.79 29.88 25.93
CA HIS A 383 -7.42 29.92 25.45
C HIS A 383 -6.74 28.58 25.66
N GLN A 384 -6.18 28.01 24.60
CA GLN A 384 -5.38 26.79 24.68
C GLN A 384 -3.90 27.18 24.87
N SER A 385 -3.33 26.76 26.01
CA SER A 385 -1.95 27.09 26.39
C SER A 385 -0.99 25.90 26.34
N GLU A 386 -1.51 24.68 26.19
CA GLU A 386 -0.68 23.49 26.17
C GLU A 386 -0.03 23.26 24.82
N ASN A 387 1.14 22.60 24.83
CA ASN A 387 1.85 22.27 23.60
C ASN A 387 1.02 21.35 22.70
N LYS A 388 0.74 21.76 21.47
CA LYS A 388 -0.10 21.07 20.49
C LYS A 388 0.35 19.63 20.25
N VAL A 389 1.63 19.41 19.98
CA VAL A 389 2.19 18.07 19.74
C VAL A 389 2.03 17.15 20.95
N ALA A 390 2.32 17.68 22.17
CA ALA A 390 2.18 16.89 23.39
C ALA A 390 0.72 16.50 23.66
N ARG A 391 -0.25 17.38 23.40
CA ARG A 391 -1.68 17.10 23.50
C ARG A 391 -2.10 15.98 22.57
N ILE A 392 -1.73 16.11 21.27
CA ILE A 392 -2.07 15.14 20.22
C ILE A 392 -1.53 13.75 20.60
N LEU A 393 -0.25 13.66 21.02
CA LEU A 393 0.36 12.40 21.42
C LEU A 393 -0.35 11.78 22.62
N THR A 394 -0.62 12.57 23.66
CA THR A 394 -1.28 12.09 24.89
C THR A 394 -2.72 11.67 24.64
N GLY A 395 -3.47 12.42 23.83
CA GLY A 395 -4.88 12.15 23.51
C GLY A 395 -5.10 11.02 22.51
N SER A 396 -4.06 10.59 21.80
CA SER A 396 -4.19 9.69 20.63
C SER A 396 -4.84 8.35 20.93
N THR A 397 -4.56 7.75 22.09
CA THR A 397 -5.17 6.48 22.50
C THR A 397 -6.67 6.65 22.70
N TRP A 398 -7.09 7.70 23.43
CA TRP A 398 -8.51 7.97 23.62
C TRP A 398 -9.24 8.25 22.30
N VAL A 399 -8.61 8.97 21.39
CA VAL A 399 -9.16 9.23 20.04
C VAL A 399 -9.43 7.93 19.31
N GLN A 400 -8.51 6.98 19.34
CA GLN A 400 -8.66 5.67 18.67
C GLN A 400 -9.72 4.77 19.35
N ASP A 401 -9.84 4.87 20.67
CA ASP A 401 -10.68 3.96 21.46
C ASP A 401 -12.12 4.46 21.68
N HIS A 402 -12.38 5.78 21.57
CA HIS A 402 -13.65 6.37 21.98
C HIS A 402 -14.29 7.32 20.97
N ILE A 403 -13.63 7.63 19.83
CA ILE A 403 -14.25 8.42 18.76
C ILE A 403 -14.70 7.50 17.63
N TYR A 404 -15.98 7.58 17.31
CA TYR A 404 -16.62 6.83 16.23
C TYR A 404 -16.93 7.73 15.06
N TYR A 405 -16.53 7.32 13.87
CA TYR A 405 -16.81 8.00 12.60
C TYR A 405 -17.87 7.22 11.81
N PRO A 406 -18.68 7.87 10.95
CA PRO A 406 -19.51 7.13 10.01
C PRO A 406 -18.62 6.30 9.07
N VAL A 407 -19.06 5.11 8.64
CA VAL A 407 -18.26 4.19 7.82
C VAL A 407 -17.68 4.84 6.55
N ASN A 408 -18.38 5.82 5.99
CA ASN A 408 -17.98 6.57 4.80
C ASN A 408 -17.26 7.91 5.10
N TRP A 409 -16.70 8.08 6.31
CA TRP A 409 -16.10 9.34 6.73
C TRP A 409 -14.95 9.82 5.86
N ARG A 410 -14.20 8.90 5.24
CA ARG A 410 -13.08 9.21 4.35
C ARG A 410 -13.55 9.88 3.06
N ASP A 411 -14.65 9.41 2.51
CA ASP A 411 -15.27 9.98 1.30
C ASP A 411 -16.01 11.28 1.64
N ARG A 412 -16.60 11.35 2.84
CA ARG A 412 -17.37 12.50 3.29
C ARG A 412 -16.48 13.70 3.65
N TRP A 413 -15.29 13.43 4.22
CA TRP A 413 -14.33 14.48 4.64
C TRP A 413 -12.89 14.11 4.21
N PRO A 414 -12.58 14.09 2.91
CA PRO A 414 -11.33 13.50 2.40
C PRO A 414 -10.07 14.23 2.89
N GLU A 415 -10.07 15.56 2.95
CA GLU A 415 -8.91 16.33 3.42
C GLU A 415 -8.65 16.14 4.92
N TYR A 416 -9.71 16.10 5.72
CA TYR A 416 -9.62 15.79 7.14
C TYR A 416 -9.11 14.36 7.36
N ALA A 417 -9.68 13.39 6.65
CA ALA A 417 -9.27 12.00 6.73
C ALA A 417 -7.79 11.83 6.37
N LYS A 418 -7.34 12.49 5.31
CA LYS A 418 -5.93 12.52 4.91
C LYS A 418 -5.04 13.07 6.02
N ALA A 419 -5.40 14.20 6.63
CA ALA A 419 -4.63 14.78 7.73
C ALA A 419 -4.53 13.84 8.94
N MET A 420 -5.62 13.17 9.32
CA MET A 420 -5.64 12.21 10.43
C MET A 420 -4.82 10.94 10.12
N LEU A 421 -5.00 10.35 8.94
CA LEU A 421 -4.36 9.10 8.54
C LEU A 421 -2.85 9.23 8.32
N HIS A 422 -2.36 10.40 7.94
CA HIS A 422 -0.94 10.62 7.65
C HIS A 422 -0.16 11.30 8.78
N TYR A 423 -0.80 11.63 9.89
CA TYR A 423 -0.12 12.29 11.01
C TYR A 423 0.94 11.38 11.66
N GLN A 424 2.17 11.87 11.75
CA GLN A 424 3.33 11.14 12.26
C GLN A 424 3.59 11.47 13.73
N LYS A 425 4.02 10.46 14.51
CA LYS A 425 4.45 10.63 15.90
C LYS A 425 5.69 11.50 16.04
N GLU A 426 6.59 11.37 15.07
CA GLU A 426 7.88 12.04 15.02
C GLU A 426 8.08 12.71 13.65
N GLY A 427 8.86 13.78 13.61
CA GLY A 427 9.15 14.52 12.40
C GLY A 427 8.23 15.72 12.18
N LYS A 428 8.19 16.22 10.93
CA LYS A 428 7.35 17.37 10.55
C LYS A 428 6.06 16.90 9.91
N ASN A 429 4.94 17.27 10.49
CA ASN A 429 3.63 17.10 9.88
C ASN A 429 3.29 18.35 9.05
N ALA A 430 2.72 18.15 7.87
CA ALA A 430 2.33 19.25 6.99
C ALA A 430 1.18 20.08 7.59
N HIS A 431 0.25 19.42 8.29
CA HIS A 431 -0.90 20.02 8.96
C HIS A 431 -1.18 19.22 10.23
N ASP A 432 -1.47 19.89 11.33
CA ASP A 432 -1.80 19.30 12.62
C ASP A 432 -3.19 19.73 13.14
N ASP A 433 -3.91 20.56 12.38
CA ASP A 433 -5.21 21.14 12.78
C ASP A 433 -6.29 20.07 12.99
N ALA A 434 -6.35 19.05 12.12
CA ALA A 434 -7.30 17.96 12.25
C ALA A 434 -7.02 17.06 13.48
N PRO A 435 -5.79 16.57 13.72
CA PRO A 435 -5.43 15.86 14.94
C PRO A 435 -5.63 16.69 16.21
N ASP A 436 -5.32 17.98 16.16
CA ASP A 436 -5.47 18.87 17.32
C ASP A 436 -6.92 19.09 17.70
N ALA A 437 -7.78 19.45 16.74
CA ALA A 437 -9.22 19.59 17.00
C ALA A 437 -9.85 18.27 17.46
N THR A 438 -9.39 17.13 16.93
CA THR A 438 -9.87 15.81 17.36
C THR A 438 -9.42 15.48 18.78
N THR A 439 -8.20 15.85 19.15
CA THR A 439 -7.73 15.77 20.52
C THR A 439 -8.54 16.69 21.44
N GLY A 440 -8.91 17.88 20.98
CA GLY A 440 -9.80 18.77 21.68
C GLY A 440 -11.18 18.15 21.98
N VAL A 441 -11.72 17.32 21.09
CA VAL A 441 -12.92 16.51 21.39
C VAL A 441 -12.62 15.53 22.54
N ALA A 442 -11.53 14.77 22.49
CA ALA A 442 -11.14 13.83 23.52
C ALA A 442 -10.99 14.49 24.90
N GLU A 443 -10.43 15.69 24.95
CA GLU A 443 -10.25 16.46 26.19
C GLU A 443 -11.57 16.86 26.84
N GLN A 444 -12.68 16.96 26.09
CA GLN A 444 -14.00 17.23 26.68
C GLN A 444 -14.50 16.06 27.55
N PHE A 445 -13.98 14.87 27.33
CA PHE A 445 -14.34 13.66 28.12
C PHE A 445 -13.31 13.34 29.21
N THR A 446 -12.04 13.68 28.99
CA THR A 446 -10.94 13.24 29.88
C THR A 446 -10.57 14.29 30.94
N ARG A 447 -10.76 15.59 30.65
CA ARG A 447 -10.54 16.62 31.68
C ARG A 447 -11.66 16.53 32.75
N LYS A 448 -11.33 16.10 33.96
CA LYS A 448 -12.22 16.24 35.10
C LYS A 448 -12.64 17.70 35.22
N GLY A 449 -13.93 17.95 35.21
CA GLY A 449 -14.48 19.30 35.35
C GLY A 449 -13.89 20.02 36.56
N GLY A 450 -12.95 20.91 36.27
CA GLY A 450 -12.65 21.97 37.20
C GLY A 450 -13.89 22.86 37.24
N VAL A 451 -14.62 22.79 38.35
CA VAL A 451 -15.63 23.80 38.69
C VAL A 451 -14.90 25.12 38.71
N SER A 452 -14.98 25.88 37.63
CA SER A 452 -14.71 27.31 37.68
C SER A 452 -15.93 27.96 38.30
N VAL A 453 -15.92 28.06 39.61
CA VAL A 453 -16.63 29.10 40.34
C VAL A 453 -16.00 30.41 39.88
N TRP A 454 -16.70 31.18 39.11
CA TRP A 454 -16.86 32.63 39.14
C TRP A 454 -17.89 33.06 38.12
#